data_d8e7222a41a8c647e26575e48d058c0a
#
_entry.id   d8e7222a41a8c647e26575e48d058c0a
#
_cell.length_a   1.000
_cell.length_b   1.000
_cell.length_c   1.000
_cell.angle_alpha   90.00
_cell.angle_beta   90.00
_cell.angle_gamma   90.00
#
_symmetry.space_group_name_H-M   'P 1'
#
loop_
_entity.id
_entity.type
_entity.pdbx_description
1 polymer ?
#
loop_
_entity_poly.entity_id
_entity_poly.type
_entity_poly.pdbx_seq_one_letter_code
_entity_poly.pdbx_strand_id
1 'polypeptide(L)'
;MALVRTASARARRACAHSTAELRDWVQRELQLDAGHETELLHRVDEVVARQRQLVEQSKQDAIRALSEGFAAKMERLQGQLTEKDLTVSNIARYFEDVVADLTEKSHKDPKTKLLNFDWFMERVESFLAVEQRVRWCGVGVVDINSFKWYNDTLGHAAGDRIIEGVASILADQIRSEDFLALERGEGRDLHARFGGDEFCFLIPDLPGCAQAVEIASRFKHAVESHEWSRDDDRLTARPVKVDVGVVCLRLGPVTERRGVARKLAAELIQHADRLMYDAKGAQSATVLCAAVRVQDGGLAETPLAAGV
;
A
#
# COMPACT_ATOMS: atom_id res chain seq x y z
N MET A 1 65.14 -53.85 35.26
CA MET A 1 64.78 -52.43 34.85
C MET A 1 64.76 -52.31 33.34
N ALA A 2 65.72 -52.76 32.56
CA ALA A 2 65.69 -52.63 31.07
C ALA A 2 64.57 -53.50 30.42
N LEU A 3 64.30 -54.67 30.89
CA LEU A 3 63.21 -55.58 30.42
C LEU A 3 61.80 -54.96 30.61
N VAL A 4 61.57 -54.25 31.72
CA VAL A 4 60.27 -53.57 31.99
C VAL A 4 60.07 -52.36 31.07
N ARG A 5 61.13 -51.66 30.71
CA ARG A 5 61.04 -50.51 29.75
C ARG A 5 60.81 -50.98 28.31
N THR A 6 61.41 -52.11 27.91
CA THR A 6 61.16 -52.67 26.57
C THR A 6 59.77 -53.31 26.49
N ALA A 7 59.30 -53.97 27.54
CA ALA A 7 57.93 -54.46 27.63
C ALA A 7 56.90 -53.37 27.58
N SER A 8 57.13 -52.26 28.30
CA SER A 8 56.23 -51.05 28.26
C SER A 8 56.19 -50.38 26.91
N ALA A 9 57.30 -50.27 26.18
CA ALA A 9 57.37 -49.70 24.84
C ALA A 9 56.67 -50.59 23.79
N ARG A 10 56.79 -51.86 23.88
CA ARG A 10 56.09 -52.86 23.04
C ARG A 10 54.63 -53.02 23.41
N ALA A 11 54.27 -52.97 24.70
CA ALA A 11 52.86 -52.93 25.13
C ALA A 11 52.10 -51.67 24.58
N ARG A 12 52.75 -50.52 24.46
CA ARG A 12 52.13 -49.35 23.80
C ARG A 12 51.90 -49.56 22.31
N ARG A 13 52.71 -50.32 21.61
CA ARG A 13 52.45 -50.70 20.21
C ARG A 13 51.40 -51.82 20.10
N ALA A 14 51.26 -52.64 21.10
CA ALA A 14 50.27 -53.76 21.15
C ALA A 14 48.86 -53.31 21.58
N CYS A 15 48.65 -52.07 22.03
CA CYS A 15 47.29 -51.52 22.28
C CYS A 15 46.40 -51.45 21.02
N ALA A 16 46.95 -51.75 19.85
CA ALA A 16 46.20 -51.93 18.60
C ALA A 16 45.85 -53.41 18.33
N HIS A 17 46.35 -54.37 19.12
CA HIS A 17 46.15 -55.80 18.91
C HIS A 17 45.18 -56.36 19.97
N SER A 18 44.54 -57.45 19.64
CA SER A 18 43.57 -58.08 20.55
C SER A 18 44.24 -58.56 21.86
N THR A 19 43.47 -58.56 22.96
CA THR A 19 43.93 -59.09 24.28
C THR A 19 44.50 -60.50 24.17
N ALA A 20 44.09 -61.29 23.19
CA ALA A 20 44.59 -62.65 22.92
C ALA A 20 46.05 -62.58 22.39
N GLU A 21 46.42 -61.70 21.52
CA GLU A 21 47.78 -61.57 21.00
C GLU A 21 48.78 -61.11 22.08
N LEU A 22 48.33 -60.27 23.00
CA LEU A 22 49.10 -59.88 24.16
C LEU A 22 49.38 -61.04 25.15
N ARG A 23 48.39 -61.87 25.35
CA ARG A 23 48.53 -63.08 26.17
C ARG A 23 49.56 -64.06 25.56
N ASP A 24 49.41 -64.37 24.26
CA ASP A 24 50.30 -65.18 23.49
C ASP A 24 51.76 -64.70 23.51
N TRP A 25 51.96 -63.38 23.48
CA TRP A 25 53.29 -62.76 23.54
C TRP A 25 53.90 -62.93 24.97
N VAL A 26 53.09 -62.65 26.06
CA VAL A 26 53.54 -62.79 27.45
C VAL A 26 53.97 -64.20 27.71
N GLN A 27 53.20 -65.22 27.29
CA GLN A 27 53.54 -66.64 27.44
C GLN A 27 54.83 -66.98 26.71
N ARG A 28 55.04 -66.52 25.50
CA ARG A 28 56.22 -66.92 24.71
C ARG A 28 57.52 -66.21 25.14
N GLU A 29 57.46 -64.95 25.57
CA GLU A 29 58.69 -64.18 25.82
C GLU A 29 59.16 -64.15 27.25
N LEU A 30 58.32 -64.42 28.26
CA LEU A 30 58.66 -64.24 29.65
C LEU A 30 58.97 -65.58 30.41
N GLN A 31 58.58 -66.71 29.85
CA GLN A 31 58.85 -68.01 30.41
C GLN A 31 58.57 -68.11 31.95
N LEU A 32 57.50 -67.55 32.44
CA LEU A 32 57.08 -67.46 33.82
C LEU A 32 56.46 -68.79 34.31
N ASP A 33 56.53 -69.06 35.63
CA ASP A 33 55.75 -70.16 36.19
C ASP A 33 54.22 -69.81 36.17
N ALA A 34 53.36 -70.79 36.17
CA ALA A 34 51.91 -70.65 35.96
C ALA A 34 51.25 -69.69 36.95
N GLY A 35 51.77 -69.49 38.14
CA GLY A 35 51.21 -68.57 39.13
C GLY A 35 51.52 -67.07 38.83
N HIS A 36 52.79 -66.81 38.49
CA HIS A 36 53.21 -65.47 38.13
C HIS A 36 52.70 -65.05 36.78
N GLU A 37 52.49 -65.96 35.86
CA GLU A 37 51.85 -65.68 34.54
C GLU A 37 50.41 -65.23 34.71
N THR A 38 49.63 -65.91 35.57
CA THR A 38 48.23 -65.54 35.81
C THR A 38 48.08 -64.14 36.43
N GLU A 39 48.94 -63.82 37.40
CA GLU A 39 48.94 -62.51 38.07
C GLU A 39 49.36 -61.37 37.12
N LEU A 40 50.33 -61.58 36.24
CA LEU A 40 50.77 -60.62 35.25
C LEU A 40 49.68 -60.39 34.19
N LEU A 41 49.03 -61.41 33.70
CA LEU A 41 47.92 -61.35 32.76
C LEU A 41 46.74 -60.55 33.34
N HIS A 42 46.40 -60.85 34.64
CA HIS A 42 45.34 -60.07 35.30
C HIS A 42 45.66 -58.59 35.41
N ARG A 43 46.89 -58.20 35.77
CA ARG A 43 47.35 -56.79 35.82
C ARG A 43 47.35 -56.12 34.44
N VAL A 44 47.72 -56.83 33.38
CA VAL A 44 47.63 -56.31 32.00
C VAL A 44 46.16 -56.08 31.59
N ASP A 45 45.28 -56.98 31.89
CA ASP A 45 43.85 -56.81 31.60
C ASP A 45 43.24 -55.65 32.37
N GLU A 46 43.63 -55.44 33.65
CA GLU A 46 43.19 -54.24 34.42
C GLU A 46 43.71 -52.92 33.81
N VAL A 47 44.98 -52.90 33.42
CA VAL A 47 45.55 -51.67 32.77
C VAL A 47 44.89 -51.40 31.44
N VAL A 48 44.66 -52.42 30.62
CA VAL A 48 43.96 -52.29 29.33
C VAL A 48 42.52 -51.81 29.51
N ALA A 49 41.80 -52.42 30.51
CA ALA A 49 40.44 -52.01 30.84
C ALA A 49 40.37 -50.52 31.28
N ARG A 50 41.31 -50.10 32.15
CA ARG A 50 41.43 -48.77 32.64
C ARG A 50 41.78 -47.75 31.50
N GLN A 51 42.66 -48.13 30.59
CA GLN A 51 42.99 -47.32 29.42
C GLN A 51 41.79 -47.17 28.47
N ARG A 52 41.04 -48.24 28.21
CA ARG A 52 39.81 -48.18 27.40
C ARG A 52 38.78 -47.29 28.04
N GLN A 53 38.59 -47.36 29.35
CA GLN A 53 37.65 -46.48 30.06
C GLN A 53 38.03 -44.99 29.96
N LEU A 54 39.35 -44.69 30.13
CA LEU A 54 39.83 -43.30 29.98
C LEU A 54 39.66 -42.75 28.55
N VAL A 55 39.90 -43.58 27.54
CA VAL A 55 39.70 -43.21 26.15
C VAL A 55 38.22 -42.95 25.85
N GLU A 56 37.33 -43.81 26.37
CA GLU A 56 35.90 -43.64 26.16
C GLU A 56 35.35 -42.42 26.90
N GLN A 57 35.80 -42.16 28.15
CA GLN A 57 35.48 -40.90 28.85
C GLN A 57 35.94 -39.68 28.08
N SER A 58 37.19 -39.70 27.61
CA SER A 58 37.73 -38.55 26.81
C SER A 58 36.92 -38.29 25.53
N LYS A 59 36.48 -39.36 24.85
CA LYS A 59 35.59 -39.21 23.67
C LYS A 59 34.23 -38.64 24.05
N GLN A 60 33.62 -39.13 25.14
CA GLN A 60 32.32 -38.63 25.61
C GLN A 60 32.41 -37.14 26.00
N ASP A 61 33.48 -36.76 26.72
CA ASP A 61 33.72 -35.35 27.09
C ASP A 61 33.93 -34.45 25.86
N ALA A 62 34.67 -34.94 24.86
CA ALA A 62 34.85 -34.20 23.60
C ALA A 62 33.55 -34.04 22.81
N ILE A 63 32.74 -35.11 22.73
CA ILE A 63 31.43 -35.06 22.08
C ILE A 63 30.50 -34.09 22.82
N ARG A 64 30.50 -34.11 24.16
CA ARG A 64 29.69 -33.19 24.97
C ARG A 64 30.09 -31.74 24.76
N ALA A 65 31.40 -31.45 24.84
CA ALA A 65 31.90 -30.10 24.60
C ALA A 65 31.57 -29.58 23.18
N LEU A 66 31.66 -30.46 22.16
CA LEU A 66 31.29 -30.11 20.79
C LEU A 66 29.80 -29.83 20.66
N SER A 67 28.97 -30.68 21.30
CA SER A 67 27.50 -30.52 21.28
C SER A 67 27.05 -29.25 21.98
N GLU A 68 27.64 -28.94 23.15
CA GLU A 68 27.35 -27.69 23.88
C GLU A 68 27.79 -26.45 23.08
N GLY A 69 28.96 -26.49 22.46
CA GLY A 69 29.43 -25.42 21.59
C GLY A 69 28.56 -25.23 20.36
N PHE A 70 28.04 -26.30 19.78
CA PHE A 70 27.13 -26.22 18.63
C PHE A 70 25.78 -25.66 19.04
N ALA A 71 25.22 -26.08 20.19
CA ALA A 71 23.97 -25.57 20.72
C ALA A 71 24.06 -24.06 21.00
N ALA A 72 25.10 -23.60 21.66
CA ALA A 72 25.33 -22.18 21.93
C ALA A 72 25.48 -21.34 20.64
N LYS A 73 26.15 -21.89 19.62
CA LYS A 73 26.28 -21.22 18.32
C LYS A 73 24.95 -21.13 17.59
N MET A 74 24.13 -22.19 17.63
CA MET A 74 22.79 -22.21 17.04
C MET A 74 21.87 -21.19 17.70
N GLU A 75 21.84 -21.14 19.02
CA GLU A 75 21.06 -20.16 19.79
C GLU A 75 21.44 -18.72 19.43
N ARG A 76 22.74 -18.45 19.34
CA ARG A 76 23.24 -17.13 18.91
C ARG A 76 22.81 -16.76 17.49
N LEU A 77 22.87 -17.72 16.55
CA LEU A 77 22.45 -17.50 15.16
C LEU A 77 20.94 -17.27 15.05
N GLN A 78 20.15 -18.02 15.83
CA GLN A 78 18.71 -17.80 15.89
C GLN A 78 18.36 -16.41 16.44
N GLY A 79 19.03 -15.97 17.50
CA GLY A 79 18.88 -14.61 18.03
C GLY A 79 19.21 -13.53 17.00
N GLN A 80 20.33 -13.68 16.27
CA GLN A 80 20.70 -12.75 15.19
C GLN A 80 19.71 -12.75 14.03
N LEU A 81 19.15 -13.90 13.67
CA LEU A 81 18.14 -14.02 12.63
C LEU A 81 16.87 -13.28 13.04
N THR A 82 16.38 -13.52 14.26
CA THR A 82 15.19 -12.84 14.80
C THR A 82 15.36 -11.32 14.85
N GLU A 83 16.53 -10.83 15.25
CA GLU A 83 16.84 -9.39 15.27
C GLU A 83 16.82 -8.79 13.86
N LYS A 84 17.39 -9.51 12.88
CA LYS A 84 17.37 -9.06 11.48
C LYS A 84 15.99 -9.10 10.87
N ASP A 85 15.18 -10.12 11.16
CA ASP A 85 13.80 -10.20 10.69
C ASP A 85 12.96 -9.04 11.25
N LEU A 86 13.14 -8.70 12.52
CA LEU A 86 12.49 -7.53 13.12
C LEU A 86 12.92 -6.23 12.43
N THR A 87 14.21 -6.09 12.12
CA THR A 87 14.75 -4.92 11.41
C THR A 87 14.15 -4.81 10.01
N VAL A 88 14.11 -5.91 9.25
CA VAL A 88 13.51 -5.94 7.91
C VAL A 88 12.02 -5.58 7.95
N SER A 89 11.27 -6.13 8.93
CA SER A 89 9.85 -5.80 9.11
C SER A 89 9.62 -4.31 9.42
N ASN A 90 10.46 -3.71 10.26
CA ASN A 90 10.37 -2.29 10.57
C ASN A 90 10.69 -1.41 9.35
N ILE A 91 11.71 -1.78 8.57
CA ILE A 91 12.06 -1.08 7.33
C ILE A 91 10.92 -1.21 6.30
N ALA A 92 10.34 -2.39 6.13
CA ALA A 92 9.21 -2.60 5.23
C ALA A 92 8.03 -1.70 5.59
N ARG A 93 7.64 -1.66 6.87
CA ARG A 93 6.57 -0.77 7.36
C ARG A 93 6.88 0.70 7.11
N TYR A 94 8.12 1.13 7.38
CA TYR A 94 8.53 2.51 7.09
C TYR A 94 8.40 2.86 5.60
N PHE A 95 8.80 1.94 4.69
CA PHE A 95 8.62 2.16 3.26
C PHE A 95 7.14 2.16 2.85
N GLU A 96 6.30 1.31 3.43
CA GLU A 96 4.86 1.32 3.20
C GLU A 96 4.24 2.67 3.61
N ASP A 97 4.60 3.19 4.78
CA ASP A 97 4.15 4.50 5.27
C ASP A 97 4.63 5.64 4.34
N VAL A 98 5.89 5.61 3.92
CA VAL A 98 6.45 6.62 2.99
C VAL A 98 5.76 6.56 1.63
N VAL A 99 5.55 5.36 1.09
CA VAL A 99 4.83 5.17 -0.19
C VAL A 99 3.40 5.66 -0.07
N ALA A 100 2.69 5.35 1.02
CA ALA A 100 1.33 5.81 1.26
C ALA A 100 1.27 7.35 1.33
N ASP A 101 2.18 8.00 2.06
CA ASP A 101 2.27 9.47 2.17
C ASP A 101 2.59 10.12 0.82
N LEU A 102 3.55 9.57 0.06
CA LEU A 102 3.88 10.05 -1.28
C LEU A 102 2.71 9.88 -2.27
N THR A 103 2.01 8.76 -2.17
CA THR A 103 0.85 8.47 -2.99
C THR A 103 -0.28 9.45 -2.68
N GLU A 104 -0.60 9.68 -1.41
CA GLU A 104 -1.61 10.67 -1.00
C GLU A 104 -1.25 12.07 -1.49
N LYS A 105 0.00 12.50 -1.33
CA LYS A 105 0.49 13.80 -1.81
C LYS A 105 0.47 13.91 -3.34
N SER A 106 0.69 12.81 -4.05
CA SER A 106 0.65 12.76 -5.51
C SER A 106 -0.77 12.82 -6.08
N HIS A 107 -1.78 12.40 -5.30
CA HIS A 107 -3.17 12.34 -5.76
C HIS A 107 -3.96 13.62 -5.50
N LYS A 108 -3.44 14.52 -4.67
CA LYS A 108 -4.12 15.77 -4.31
C LYS A 108 -3.46 16.98 -4.92
N ASP A 109 -4.29 17.95 -5.32
CA ASP A 109 -3.83 19.29 -5.65
C ASP A 109 -3.26 19.97 -4.39
N PRO A 110 -2.02 20.47 -4.41
CA PRO A 110 -1.36 21.00 -3.22
C PRO A 110 -2.05 22.25 -2.65
N LYS A 111 -2.76 23.03 -3.47
CA LYS A 111 -3.44 24.26 -3.07
C LYS A 111 -4.81 23.98 -2.47
N THR A 112 -5.63 23.21 -3.16
CA THR A 112 -7.04 23.00 -2.79
C THR A 112 -7.26 21.77 -1.90
N LYS A 113 -6.30 20.85 -1.84
CA LYS A 113 -6.41 19.54 -1.19
C LYS A 113 -7.49 18.62 -1.78
N LEU A 114 -8.14 19.05 -2.85
CA LEU A 114 -8.98 18.18 -3.68
C LEU A 114 -8.12 17.19 -4.45
N LEU A 115 -8.73 16.23 -5.12
CA LEU A 115 -7.98 15.38 -6.05
C LEU A 115 -7.32 16.24 -7.15
N ASN A 116 -6.19 15.81 -7.65
CA ASN A 116 -5.70 16.31 -8.92
C ASN A 116 -6.51 15.69 -10.07
N PHE A 117 -6.44 16.30 -11.25
CA PHE A 117 -7.24 15.88 -12.39
C PHE A 117 -6.91 14.46 -12.87
N ASP A 118 -5.64 14.09 -12.91
CA ASP A 118 -5.23 12.77 -13.39
C ASP A 118 -5.82 11.65 -12.53
N TRP A 119 -5.74 11.81 -11.21
CA TRP A 119 -6.32 10.84 -10.27
C TRP A 119 -7.86 10.82 -10.32
N PHE A 120 -8.47 11.98 -10.50
CA PHE A 120 -9.92 12.05 -10.70
C PHE A 120 -10.35 11.25 -11.95
N MET A 121 -9.64 11.40 -13.06
CA MET A 121 -9.92 10.67 -14.30
C MET A 121 -9.78 9.15 -14.12
N GLU A 122 -8.75 8.70 -13.41
CA GLU A 122 -8.58 7.28 -13.08
C GLU A 122 -9.74 6.74 -12.22
N ARG A 123 -10.25 7.55 -11.29
CA ARG A 123 -11.41 7.19 -10.45
C ARG A 123 -12.71 7.12 -11.27
N VAL A 124 -12.93 8.07 -12.16
CA VAL A 124 -14.09 8.04 -13.09
C VAL A 124 -14.01 6.81 -14.01
N GLU A 125 -12.85 6.53 -14.59
CA GLU A 125 -12.61 5.33 -15.40
C GLU A 125 -12.92 4.04 -14.62
N SER A 126 -12.34 3.91 -13.42
CA SER A 126 -12.56 2.76 -12.55
C SER A 126 -14.04 2.61 -12.19
N PHE A 127 -14.73 3.67 -11.84
CA PHE A 127 -16.16 3.69 -11.57
C PHE A 127 -16.96 3.16 -12.76
N LEU A 128 -16.71 3.69 -13.97
CA LEU A 128 -17.39 3.27 -15.18
C LEU A 128 -17.11 1.80 -15.55
N ALA A 129 -15.91 1.28 -15.24
CA ALA A 129 -15.50 -0.09 -15.55
C ALA A 129 -16.08 -1.15 -14.60
N VAL A 130 -16.40 -0.77 -13.35
CA VAL A 130 -16.73 -1.72 -12.27
C VAL A 130 -18.17 -1.64 -11.80
N GLU A 131 -18.81 -0.44 -11.84
CA GLU A 131 -20.17 -0.26 -11.32
C GLU A 131 -21.18 -1.14 -12.07
N GLN A 132 -21.84 -2.02 -11.32
CA GLN A 132 -22.78 -3.01 -11.91
C GLN A 132 -24.24 -2.56 -11.87
N ARG A 133 -24.57 -1.60 -11.01
CA ARG A 133 -25.95 -1.14 -10.88
C ARG A 133 -26.35 -0.25 -12.03
N VAL A 134 -27.53 -0.47 -12.58
CA VAL A 134 -28.14 0.40 -13.58
C VAL A 134 -28.74 1.61 -12.84
N ARG A 135 -28.09 2.75 -12.96
CA ARG A 135 -28.47 4.00 -12.29
C ARG A 135 -27.99 5.20 -13.07
N TRP A 136 -28.26 6.39 -12.58
CA TRP A 136 -27.69 7.61 -13.12
C TRP A 136 -26.44 8.02 -12.32
N CYS A 137 -25.50 8.62 -13.00
CA CYS A 137 -24.41 9.37 -12.37
C CYS A 137 -24.26 10.71 -13.07
N GLY A 138 -23.71 11.71 -12.37
CA GLY A 138 -23.44 13.05 -12.89
C GLY A 138 -21.95 13.33 -12.89
N VAL A 139 -21.45 13.88 -14.00
CA VAL A 139 -20.08 14.45 -14.07
C VAL A 139 -20.23 15.93 -14.39
N GLY A 140 -19.60 16.78 -13.58
CA GLY A 140 -19.70 18.22 -13.75
C GLY A 140 -18.33 18.89 -13.86
N VAL A 141 -18.31 20.00 -14.58
CA VAL A 141 -17.19 20.93 -14.68
C VAL A 141 -17.64 22.30 -14.21
N VAL A 142 -16.78 22.98 -13.48
CA VAL A 142 -17.01 24.30 -12.86
C VAL A 142 -15.86 25.22 -13.23
N ASP A 143 -16.17 26.47 -13.56
CA ASP A 143 -15.20 27.55 -13.83
C ASP A 143 -15.51 28.76 -12.96
N ILE A 144 -14.49 29.42 -12.40
CA ILE A 144 -14.65 30.66 -11.65
C ILE A 144 -14.79 31.82 -12.64
N ASN A 145 -15.96 32.42 -12.66
CA ASN A 145 -16.27 33.50 -13.60
C ASN A 145 -15.32 34.71 -13.45
N SER A 146 -14.73 35.11 -14.58
CA SER A 146 -13.81 36.25 -14.63
C SER A 146 -12.59 36.16 -13.71
N PHE A 147 -12.06 34.95 -13.45
CA PHE A 147 -10.95 34.74 -12.53
C PHE A 147 -9.70 35.55 -12.83
N LYS A 148 -9.40 35.73 -14.13
CA LYS A 148 -8.32 36.62 -14.56
C LYS A 148 -8.47 38.03 -14.00
N TRP A 149 -9.69 38.58 -13.97
CA TRP A 149 -9.93 39.93 -13.42
C TRP A 149 -9.57 39.99 -11.93
N TYR A 150 -9.89 38.97 -11.13
CA TYR A 150 -9.50 38.93 -9.72
C TYR A 150 -7.98 38.92 -9.56
N ASN A 151 -7.27 38.10 -10.34
CA ASN A 151 -5.82 38.09 -10.32
C ASN A 151 -5.20 39.43 -10.71
N ASP A 152 -5.67 40.03 -11.80
CA ASP A 152 -5.12 41.28 -12.34
C ASP A 152 -5.42 42.48 -11.42
N THR A 153 -6.58 42.46 -10.74
CA THR A 153 -7.04 43.61 -9.93
C THR A 153 -6.65 43.46 -8.45
N LEU A 154 -6.75 42.25 -7.89
CA LEU A 154 -6.56 42.01 -6.46
C LEU A 154 -5.23 41.33 -6.14
N GLY A 155 -4.53 40.81 -7.17
CA GLY A 155 -3.26 40.08 -7.07
C GLY A 155 -3.46 38.57 -6.88
N HIS A 156 -2.43 37.82 -7.23
CA HIS A 156 -2.47 36.34 -7.20
C HIS A 156 -2.79 35.76 -5.82
N ALA A 157 -2.36 36.38 -4.73
CA ALA A 157 -2.67 35.92 -3.38
C ALA A 157 -4.18 35.96 -3.06
N ALA A 158 -4.92 36.95 -3.62
CA ALA A 158 -6.37 36.99 -3.50
C ALA A 158 -7.03 35.94 -4.41
N GLY A 159 -6.52 35.75 -5.62
CA GLY A 159 -6.95 34.68 -6.51
C GLY A 159 -6.77 33.29 -5.88
N ASP A 160 -5.65 33.07 -5.18
CA ASP A 160 -5.39 31.83 -4.48
C ASP A 160 -6.42 31.56 -3.38
N ARG A 161 -6.76 32.57 -2.57
CA ARG A 161 -7.81 32.43 -1.54
C ARG A 161 -9.19 32.15 -2.15
N ILE A 162 -9.50 32.75 -3.30
CA ILE A 162 -10.75 32.46 -4.03
C ILE A 162 -10.79 31.00 -4.48
N ILE A 163 -9.71 30.47 -5.05
CA ILE A 163 -9.61 29.06 -5.44
C ILE A 163 -9.81 28.13 -4.22
N GLU A 164 -9.13 28.40 -3.10
CA GLU A 164 -9.24 27.64 -1.87
C GLU A 164 -10.66 27.69 -1.29
N GLY A 165 -11.29 28.85 -1.28
CA GLY A 165 -12.66 29.04 -0.83
C GLY A 165 -13.68 28.29 -1.67
N VAL A 166 -13.60 28.40 -3.01
CA VAL A 166 -14.48 27.65 -3.93
C VAL A 166 -14.28 26.14 -3.76
N ALA A 167 -13.03 25.68 -3.63
CA ALA A 167 -12.72 24.28 -3.38
C ALA A 167 -13.33 23.76 -2.07
N SER A 168 -13.25 24.55 -1.00
CA SER A 168 -13.86 24.20 0.29
C SER A 168 -15.37 24.10 0.20
N ILE A 169 -16.03 25.08 -0.45
CA ILE A 169 -17.48 25.08 -0.66
C ILE A 169 -17.90 23.86 -1.50
N LEU A 170 -17.16 23.53 -2.56
CA LEU A 170 -17.42 22.35 -3.39
C LEU A 170 -17.35 21.07 -2.55
N ALA A 171 -16.29 20.95 -1.75
CA ALA A 171 -16.11 19.81 -0.86
C ALA A 171 -17.27 19.65 0.13
N ASP A 172 -17.74 20.74 0.72
CA ASP A 172 -18.79 20.73 1.74
C ASP A 172 -20.17 20.43 1.15
N GLN A 173 -20.50 20.97 -0.04
CA GLN A 173 -21.79 20.75 -0.67
C GLN A 173 -21.98 19.34 -1.21
N ILE A 174 -20.93 18.68 -1.63
CA ILE A 174 -21.00 17.33 -2.17
C ILE A 174 -20.89 16.29 -1.04
N ARG A 175 -20.36 16.63 0.16
CA ARG A 175 -20.20 15.70 1.30
C ARG A 175 -21.49 15.39 2.06
N SER A 176 -22.47 16.29 2.12
CA SER A 176 -23.44 16.23 3.20
C SER A 176 -24.60 15.27 3.02
N GLU A 177 -25.00 14.90 1.80
CA GLU A 177 -26.19 14.08 1.58
C GLU A 177 -26.01 12.94 0.56
N ASP A 178 -25.09 13.07 -0.37
CA ASP A 178 -24.93 12.16 -1.49
C ASP A 178 -24.02 10.96 -1.18
N PHE A 179 -23.37 10.95 -0.01
CA PHE A 179 -22.34 10.01 0.39
C PHE A 179 -22.80 8.82 1.25
N LEU A 180 -24.01 8.85 1.80
CA LEU A 180 -24.52 7.75 2.64
C LEU A 180 -24.65 6.40 1.90
N ALA A 181 -24.59 6.42 0.56
CA ALA A 181 -24.63 5.21 -0.27
C ALA A 181 -23.25 4.58 -0.57
N LEU A 182 -22.14 5.29 -0.32
CA LEU A 182 -20.78 4.86 -0.67
C LEU A 182 -19.96 4.34 0.50
N GLU A 183 -20.56 4.03 1.65
CA GLU A 183 -19.90 3.50 2.86
C GLU A 183 -19.16 2.15 2.67
N ARG A 184 -19.06 1.63 1.46
CA ARG A 184 -18.37 0.36 1.19
C ARG A 184 -17.12 0.53 0.35
N GLY A 185 -16.17 1.29 0.86
CA GLY A 185 -14.79 1.26 0.37
C GLY A 185 -14.47 2.21 -0.77
N GLU A 186 -13.51 3.08 -0.56
CA GLU A 186 -12.74 3.80 -1.57
C GLU A 186 -13.43 4.97 -2.32
N GLY A 187 -13.97 5.95 -1.63
CA GLY A 187 -14.52 7.07 -2.40
C GLY A 187 -14.90 8.30 -1.62
N ARG A 188 -13.95 8.90 -0.90
CA ARG A 188 -14.24 10.14 -0.15
C ARG A 188 -14.08 11.42 -0.97
N ASP A 189 -13.34 11.40 -2.07
CA ASP A 189 -13.00 12.60 -2.83
C ASP A 189 -13.44 12.41 -4.29
N LEU A 190 -14.67 12.77 -4.60
CA LEU A 190 -15.24 12.78 -5.97
C LEU A 190 -15.23 14.17 -6.58
N HIS A 191 -14.37 15.06 -6.11
CA HIS A 191 -14.15 16.39 -6.65
C HIS A 191 -12.67 16.66 -6.78
N ALA A 192 -12.32 17.34 -7.84
CA ALA A 192 -10.94 17.61 -8.20
C ALA A 192 -10.76 19.02 -8.74
N ARG A 193 -9.54 19.48 -8.72
CA ARG A 193 -9.14 20.66 -9.49
C ARG A 193 -8.72 20.21 -10.88
N PHE A 194 -9.42 20.73 -11.91
CA PHE A 194 -9.13 20.42 -13.30
C PHE A 194 -7.86 21.16 -13.76
N GLY A 195 -7.72 22.43 -13.41
CA GLY A 195 -6.56 23.27 -13.67
C GLY A 195 -6.90 24.74 -13.46
N GLY A 196 -5.92 25.59 -13.12
CA GLY A 196 -6.16 27.03 -12.98
C GLY A 196 -7.29 27.33 -11.99
N ASP A 197 -8.40 27.80 -12.52
CA ASP A 197 -9.65 28.19 -11.87
C ASP A 197 -10.82 27.23 -12.13
N GLU A 198 -10.51 26.05 -12.69
CA GLU A 198 -11.50 25.05 -13.07
C GLU A 198 -11.50 23.85 -12.10
N PHE A 199 -12.70 23.32 -11.84
CA PHE A 199 -12.93 22.15 -10.98
C PHE A 199 -13.82 21.14 -11.70
N CYS A 200 -13.76 19.89 -11.24
CA CYS A 200 -14.66 18.83 -11.70
C CYS A 200 -15.15 18.00 -10.53
N PHE A 201 -16.30 17.35 -10.73
CA PHE A 201 -16.89 16.46 -9.73
C PHE A 201 -17.61 15.29 -10.39
N LEU A 202 -17.73 14.16 -9.64
CA LEU A 202 -18.54 13.01 -9.99
C LEU A 202 -19.57 12.77 -8.87
N ILE A 203 -20.83 12.63 -9.25
CA ILE A 203 -21.92 12.19 -8.38
C ILE A 203 -22.31 10.78 -8.83
N PRO A 204 -21.96 9.73 -8.09
CA PRO A 204 -22.01 8.35 -8.57
C PRO A 204 -23.39 7.70 -8.51
N ASP A 205 -24.33 8.26 -7.74
CA ASP A 205 -25.66 7.67 -7.50
C ASP A 205 -26.72 8.74 -7.51
N LEU A 206 -27.46 8.80 -8.60
CA LEU A 206 -28.53 9.78 -8.80
C LEU A 206 -29.82 9.05 -9.17
N PRO A 207 -30.98 9.45 -8.66
CA PRO A 207 -32.28 8.95 -9.13
C PRO A 207 -32.60 9.45 -10.54
N GLY A 208 -32.05 10.57 -10.98
CA GLY A 208 -32.22 11.14 -12.30
C GLY A 208 -31.46 12.45 -12.50
N CYS A 209 -31.57 13.03 -13.71
CA CYS A 209 -30.84 14.25 -14.08
C CYS A 209 -31.29 15.48 -13.27
N ALA A 210 -32.54 15.56 -12.87
CA ALA A 210 -33.05 16.68 -12.07
C ALA A 210 -32.25 16.89 -10.79
N GLN A 211 -31.89 15.80 -10.11
CA GLN A 211 -31.10 15.85 -8.88
C GLN A 211 -29.66 16.31 -9.12
N ALA A 212 -29.06 15.96 -10.27
CA ALA A 212 -27.75 16.49 -10.62
C ALA A 212 -27.77 18.01 -10.79
N VAL A 213 -28.82 18.53 -11.44
CA VAL A 213 -29.04 19.98 -11.59
C VAL A 213 -29.25 20.65 -10.23
N GLU A 214 -30.03 20.03 -9.34
CA GLU A 214 -30.28 20.53 -7.99
C GLU A 214 -28.97 20.63 -7.18
N ILE A 215 -28.15 19.58 -7.18
CA ILE A 215 -26.86 19.54 -6.47
C ILE A 215 -25.92 20.62 -7.03
N ALA A 216 -25.80 20.72 -8.35
CA ALA A 216 -24.96 21.71 -9.00
C ALA A 216 -25.45 23.14 -8.75
N SER A 217 -26.78 23.37 -8.74
CA SER A 217 -27.39 24.67 -8.43
C SER A 217 -27.18 25.05 -6.97
N ARG A 218 -27.28 24.11 -6.04
CA ARG A 218 -26.99 24.30 -4.61
C ARG A 218 -25.52 24.71 -4.40
N PHE A 219 -24.59 24.03 -5.07
CA PHE A 219 -23.19 24.40 -5.04
C PHE A 219 -22.96 25.81 -5.60
N LYS A 220 -23.49 26.12 -6.78
CA LYS A 220 -23.41 27.47 -7.40
C LYS A 220 -23.95 28.51 -6.44
N HIS A 221 -25.11 28.28 -5.86
CA HIS A 221 -25.71 29.22 -4.90
C HIS A 221 -24.86 29.39 -3.64
N ALA A 222 -24.25 28.32 -3.13
CA ALA A 222 -23.35 28.38 -1.97
C ALA A 222 -22.12 29.25 -2.26
N VAL A 223 -21.53 29.18 -3.45
CA VAL A 223 -20.42 30.05 -3.85
C VAL A 223 -20.89 31.51 -4.00
N GLU A 224 -22.03 31.75 -4.65
CA GLU A 224 -22.54 33.11 -4.88
C GLU A 224 -23.04 33.79 -3.61
N SER A 225 -23.51 33.03 -2.63
CA SER A 225 -23.98 33.55 -1.34
C SER A 225 -22.91 33.58 -0.24
N HIS A 226 -21.71 33.07 -0.55
CA HIS A 226 -20.59 33.12 0.40
C HIS A 226 -20.17 34.57 0.70
N GLU A 227 -19.85 34.82 1.95
CA GLU A 227 -19.43 36.17 2.40
C GLU A 227 -17.95 36.42 2.08
N TRP A 228 -17.67 36.60 0.78
CA TRP A 228 -16.30 36.80 0.25
C TRP A 228 -15.56 38.00 0.85
N SER A 229 -16.27 38.94 1.44
CA SER A 229 -15.68 40.07 2.17
C SER A 229 -14.81 39.64 3.35
N ARG A 230 -15.04 38.45 3.92
CA ARG A 230 -14.18 37.88 4.97
C ARG A 230 -12.80 37.47 4.43
N ASP A 231 -12.73 37.10 3.19
CA ASP A 231 -11.48 36.69 2.51
C ASP A 231 -10.73 37.92 1.98
N ASP A 232 -11.48 38.90 1.43
CA ASP A 232 -10.95 40.18 0.96
C ASP A 232 -12.08 41.22 0.85
N ASP A 233 -11.99 42.33 1.58
CA ASP A 233 -13.02 43.39 1.60
C ASP A 233 -13.37 43.91 0.22
N ARG A 234 -12.44 43.87 -0.74
CA ARG A 234 -12.63 44.32 -2.13
C ARG A 234 -13.60 43.43 -2.91
N LEU A 235 -13.85 42.21 -2.47
CA LEU A 235 -14.83 41.28 -3.05
C LEU A 235 -16.28 41.65 -2.76
N THR A 236 -16.54 42.56 -1.81
CA THR A 236 -17.88 43.08 -1.55
C THR A 236 -18.52 43.68 -2.79
N ALA A 237 -17.74 44.42 -3.59
CA ALA A 237 -18.23 45.07 -4.81
C ALA A 237 -18.43 44.10 -5.99
N ARG A 238 -17.73 42.97 -5.99
CA ARG A 238 -17.80 41.95 -7.03
C ARG A 238 -17.66 40.54 -6.41
N PRO A 239 -18.78 39.95 -5.94
CA PRO A 239 -18.76 38.62 -5.35
C PRO A 239 -18.38 37.59 -6.39
N VAL A 240 -17.73 36.51 -5.91
CA VAL A 240 -17.29 35.42 -6.77
C VAL A 240 -18.50 34.65 -7.28
N LYS A 241 -18.49 34.34 -8.57
CA LYS A 241 -19.51 33.52 -9.26
C LYS A 241 -18.83 32.33 -9.96
N VAL A 242 -19.59 31.30 -10.20
CA VAL A 242 -19.14 30.12 -10.96
C VAL A 242 -20.13 29.77 -12.06
N ASP A 243 -19.61 29.26 -13.16
CA ASP A 243 -20.38 28.63 -14.22
C ASP A 243 -20.24 27.11 -14.13
N VAL A 244 -21.35 26.37 -14.32
CA VAL A 244 -21.40 24.92 -14.07
C VAL A 244 -22.08 24.23 -15.23
N GLY A 245 -21.41 23.22 -15.79
CA GLY A 245 -21.97 22.28 -16.74
C GLY A 245 -22.00 20.88 -16.15
N VAL A 246 -23.11 20.14 -16.33
CA VAL A 246 -23.28 18.78 -15.81
C VAL A 246 -23.76 17.84 -16.90
N VAL A 247 -23.11 16.68 -17.01
CA VAL A 247 -23.57 15.57 -17.85
C VAL A 247 -24.07 14.45 -16.96
N CYS A 248 -25.31 14.04 -17.19
CA CYS A 248 -25.93 12.91 -16.51
C CYS A 248 -25.84 11.67 -17.39
N LEU A 249 -25.05 10.69 -16.97
CA LEU A 249 -24.94 9.41 -17.66
C LEU A 249 -25.89 8.38 -17.04
N ARG A 250 -26.74 7.78 -17.88
CA ARG A 250 -27.44 6.56 -17.49
C ARG A 250 -26.51 5.36 -17.65
N LEU A 251 -26.14 4.76 -16.54
CA LEU A 251 -25.31 3.55 -16.51
C LEU A 251 -26.12 2.36 -17.00
N GLY A 252 -25.73 1.82 -18.16
CA GLY A 252 -26.19 0.54 -18.67
C GLY A 252 -25.40 -0.64 -18.08
N PRO A 253 -25.49 -1.84 -18.69
CA PRO A 253 -24.71 -2.99 -18.30
C PRO A 253 -23.20 -2.71 -18.33
N VAL A 254 -22.45 -3.23 -17.34
CA VAL A 254 -20.99 -3.02 -17.23
C VAL A 254 -20.24 -3.57 -18.43
N THR A 255 -20.78 -4.61 -19.09
CA THR A 255 -20.18 -5.22 -20.28
C THR A 255 -20.08 -4.26 -21.45
N GLU A 256 -20.97 -3.28 -21.55
CA GLU A 256 -20.95 -2.26 -22.60
C GLU A 256 -19.92 -1.14 -22.32
N ARG A 257 -19.47 -1.00 -21.08
CA ARG A 257 -18.65 0.13 -20.61
C ARG A 257 -17.21 -0.25 -20.32
N ARG A 258 -16.97 -1.49 -19.80
CA ARG A 258 -15.66 -1.90 -19.27
C ARG A 258 -14.50 -1.70 -20.26
N GLY A 259 -14.68 -2.08 -21.52
CA GLY A 259 -13.64 -1.96 -22.54
C GLY A 259 -13.40 -0.54 -23.07
N VAL A 260 -14.29 0.40 -22.78
CA VAL A 260 -14.28 1.77 -23.30
C VAL A 260 -14.36 2.83 -22.18
N ALA A 261 -14.24 2.41 -20.93
CA ALA A 261 -14.42 3.29 -19.75
C ALA A 261 -13.54 4.55 -19.80
N ARG A 262 -12.28 4.42 -20.19
CA ARG A 262 -11.36 5.54 -20.34
C ARG A 262 -11.84 6.56 -21.38
N LYS A 263 -12.31 6.09 -22.53
CA LYS A 263 -12.87 6.92 -23.57
C LYS A 263 -14.14 7.61 -23.10
N LEU A 264 -15.05 6.88 -22.43
CA LEU A 264 -16.28 7.44 -21.89
C LEU A 264 -16.01 8.49 -20.82
N ALA A 265 -15.03 8.30 -19.93
CA ALA A 265 -14.62 9.26 -18.93
C ALA A 265 -14.17 10.59 -19.60
N ALA A 266 -13.33 10.49 -20.62
CA ALA A 266 -12.87 11.67 -21.37
C ALA A 266 -14.03 12.38 -22.10
N GLU A 267 -14.94 11.63 -22.73
CA GLU A 267 -16.12 12.20 -23.40
C GLU A 267 -17.06 12.88 -22.41
N LEU A 268 -17.27 12.32 -21.20
CA LEU A 268 -18.10 12.92 -20.15
C LEU A 268 -17.56 14.29 -19.73
N ILE A 269 -16.26 14.37 -19.45
CA ILE A 269 -15.60 15.64 -19.09
C ILE A 269 -15.72 16.65 -20.23
N GLN A 270 -15.45 16.23 -21.46
CA GLN A 270 -15.54 17.13 -22.61
C GLN A 270 -16.97 17.67 -22.84
N HIS A 271 -18.00 16.85 -22.61
CA HIS A 271 -19.38 17.30 -22.68
C HIS A 271 -19.74 18.25 -21.53
N ALA A 272 -19.30 17.96 -20.30
CA ALA A 272 -19.53 18.84 -19.16
C ALA A 272 -18.84 20.19 -19.32
N ASP A 273 -17.60 20.19 -19.83
CA ASP A 273 -16.85 21.41 -20.15
C ASP A 273 -17.56 22.28 -21.21
N ARG A 274 -18.08 21.65 -22.26
CA ARG A 274 -18.86 22.36 -23.27
C ARG A 274 -20.11 23.00 -22.67
N LEU A 275 -20.86 22.28 -21.84
CA LEU A 275 -22.04 22.84 -21.17
C LEU A 275 -21.68 23.98 -20.23
N MET A 276 -20.59 23.88 -19.49
CA MET A 276 -20.07 24.95 -18.63
C MET A 276 -19.74 26.21 -19.49
N TYR A 277 -19.06 26.00 -20.61
CA TYR A 277 -18.74 27.11 -21.53
C TYR A 277 -20.00 27.77 -22.12
N ASP A 278 -21.02 26.98 -22.48
CA ASP A 278 -22.30 27.51 -22.96
C ASP A 278 -23.05 28.27 -21.86
N ALA A 279 -23.00 27.79 -20.60
CA ALA A 279 -23.54 28.52 -19.45
C ALA A 279 -22.87 29.86 -19.25
N LYS A 280 -21.55 29.94 -19.41
CA LYS A 280 -20.76 31.18 -19.36
C LYS A 280 -21.17 32.20 -20.44
N GLY A 281 -21.45 31.71 -21.66
CA GLY A 281 -21.89 32.51 -22.79
C GLY A 281 -23.32 33.06 -22.67
N ALA A 282 -24.19 32.29 -22.02
CA ALA A 282 -25.62 32.63 -21.89
C ALA A 282 -25.92 33.74 -20.87
N GLN A 283 -24.96 34.20 -20.08
CA GLN A 283 -25.14 35.11 -18.94
C GLN A 283 -26.28 34.63 -17.98
N SER A 284 -26.58 33.38 -18.01
CA SER A 284 -27.69 32.77 -17.29
C SER A 284 -27.20 32.31 -15.91
N ALA A 285 -28.00 32.52 -14.89
CA ALA A 285 -27.73 31.95 -13.55
C ALA A 285 -27.98 30.43 -13.50
N THR A 286 -28.23 29.82 -14.64
CA THR A 286 -28.73 28.45 -14.75
C THR A 286 -27.58 27.47 -14.95
N VAL A 287 -27.61 26.36 -14.24
CA VAL A 287 -26.75 25.18 -14.50
C VAL A 287 -27.24 24.53 -15.78
N LEU A 288 -26.36 24.30 -16.74
CA LEU A 288 -26.69 23.53 -17.93
C LEU A 288 -26.45 22.06 -17.71
N CYS A 289 -27.41 21.23 -18.14
CA CYS A 289 -27.35 19.78 -17.99
C CYS A 289 -27.75 19.08 -19.29
N ALA A 290 -27.04 18.01 -19.62
CA ALA A 290 -27.41 17.07 -20.68
C ALA A 290 -27.49 15.66 -20.14
N ALA A 291 -28.46 14.86 -20.63
CA ALA A 291 -28.54 13.44 -20.35
C ALA A 291 -27.94 12.63 -21.50
N VAL A 292 -27.11 11.66 -21.15
CA VAL A 292 -26.44 10.78 -22.11
C VAL A 292 -26.56 9.31 -21.70
N ARG A 293 -26.39 8.42 -22.68
CA ARG A 293 -26.27 6.97 -22.47
C ARG A 293 -25.09 6.44 -23.28
N VAL A 294 -24.62 5.24 -22.89
CA VAL A 294 -23.62 4.54 -23.70
C VAL A 294 -24.29 3.91 -24.91
N GLN A 295 -23.77 4.18 -26.08
CA GLN A 295 -24.22 3.59 -27.34
C GLN A 295 -23.01 3.39 -28.26
N ASP A 296 -22.84 2.20 -28.83
CA ASP A 296 -21.75 1.86 -29.78
C ASP A 296 -20.33 2.25 -29.27
N GLY A 297 -20.10 2.12 -27.95
CA GLY A 297 -18.82 2.44 -27.32
C GLY A 297 -18.50 3.94 -27.19
N GLY A 298 -19.51 4.82 -27.29
CA GLY A 298 -19.43 6.25 -27.07
C GLY A 298 -20.66 6.76 -26.33
N LEU A 299 -20.77 8.08 -26.18
CA LEU A 299 -21.91 8.75 -25.56
C LEU A 299 -22.91 9.21 -26.62
N ALA A 300 -24.18 8.92 -26.40
CA ALA A 300 -25.28 9.43 -27.20
C ALA A 300 -26.24 10.23 -26.31
N GLU A 301 -26.65 11.41 -26.80
CA GLU A 301 -27.62 12.23 -26.08
C GLU A 301 -28.97 11.52 -25.91
N THR A 302 -29.55 11.70 -24.78
CA THR A 302 -30.91 11.21 -24.47
C THR A 302 -31.79 12.42 -24.18
N PRO A 303 -32.98 12.52 -24.78
CA PRO A 303 -33.88 13.61 -24.44
C PRO A 303 -34.13 13.66 -22.95
N LEU A 304 -33.92 14.83 -22.32
CA LEU A 304 -34.36 15.10 -20.97
C LEU A 304 -35.86 14.91 -20.93
N ALA A 305 -36.38 14.05 -20.03
CA ALA A 305 -37.85 13.94 -19.85
C ALA A 305 -38.37 15.33 -19.50
N ALA A 306 -39.43 15.76 -20.20
CA ALA A 306 -40.04 17.08 -20.00
C ALA A 306 -40.41 17.26 -18.52
N GLY A 307 -39.70 18.10 -17.80
CA GLY A 307 -39.89 18.36 -16.36
C GLY A 307 -38.63 18.74 -15.60
N VAL A 308 -37.48 19.00 -16.25
CA VAL A 308 -36.25 19.50 -15.61
C VAL A 308 -36.05 20.98 -16.00
#